data_08e90d62f86c34cd652d8375bd3a6e36
#
_entry.id   08e90d62f86c34cd652d8375bd3a6e36
#
_cell.length_a   1.000
_cell.length_b   1.000
_cell.length_c   1.000
_cell.angle_alpha   90.00
_cell.angle_beta   90.00
_cell.angle_gamma   90.00
#
_symmetry.space_group_name_H-M   'P 1'
#
loop_
_entity.id
_entity.type
_entity.pdbx_description
1 polymer ?
#
loop_
_entity_poly.entity_id
_entity_poly.type
_entity_poly.pdbx_seq_one_letter_code
_entity_poly.pdbx_strand_id
1 'polypeptide(L)'
;MNIVSAVILCTIVGAVGAIVLVAASKFMAVEEDPRIEEVTNCLAGANCGGCGYAGCADYAKAVVMDGVPCDKCAPGGPKAAAAIAKIMGGTASAVEKKAVVQCQGNSEHCKPAYDYKGIQTCAAAAALYGGPKTCSFACVGLGDCTKVCKFDAIHIVDGVAKVDKDKCTGCGACANICPKKVIMIDAGGPRKPVVCLLYTSDAADE
;
A
#
# COMPACT_ATOMS: atom_id res chain seq x y z
N MET A 1 34.26 -48.83 11.95
CA MET A 1 34.01 -47.52 12.59
C MET A 1 32.89 -47.71 13.59
N ASN A 2 33.20 -47.55 14.88
CA ASN A 2 32.19 -47.81 15.93
C ASN A 2 31.20 -46.64 15.98
N ILE A 3 29.93 -46.95 16.20
CA ILE A 3 28.85 -45.94 16.27
C ILE A 3 29.21 -44.80 17.23
N VAL A 4 29.90 -45.14 18.33
CA VAL A 4 30.40 -44.18 19.32
C VAL A 4 31.40 -43.16 18.72
N SER A 5 32.31 -43.59 17.86
CA SER A 5 33.30 -42.68 17.23
C SER A 5 32.62 -41.76 16.21
N ALA A 6 31.58 -42.24 15.51
CA ALA A 6 30.83 -41.42 14.59
C ALA A 6 30.01 -40.32 15.32
N VAL A 7 29.39 -40.65 16.43
CA VAL A 7 28.65 -39.72 17.29
C VAL A 7 29.58 -38.64 17.86
N ILE A 8 30.75 -39.03 18.36
CA ILE A 8 31.75 -38.08 18.88
C ILE A 8 32.23 -37.14 17.80
N LEU A 9 32.49 -37.64 16.60
CA LEU A 9 32.96 -36.83 15.47
C LEU A 9 31.85 -35.78 15.08
N CYS A 10 30.58 -36.21 14.95
CA CYS A 10 29.48 -35.33 14.63
C CYS A 10 29.26 -34.24 15.69
N THR A 11 29.36 -34.61 16.98
CA THR A 11 29.21 -33.62 18.08
C THR A 11 30.36 -32.59 18.08
N ILE A 12 31.61 -33.02 17.82
CA ILE A 12 32.75 -32.10 17.72
C ILE A 12 32.54 -31.13 16.55
N VAL A 13 32.20 -31.65 15.37
CA VAL A 13 31.98 -30.79 14.17
C VAL A 13 30.82 -29.82 14.40
N GLY A 14 29.71 -30.28 15.02
CA GLY A 14 28.59 -29.41 15.39
C GLY A 14 28.97 -28.32 16.39
N ALA A 15 29.74 -28.66 17.42
CA ALA A 15 30.23 -27.71 18.42
C ALA A 15 31.16 -26.65 17.80
N VAL A 16 32.08 -27.07 16.95
CA VAL A 16 32.98 -26.15 16.23
C VAL A 16 32.18 -25.22 15.32
N GLY A 17 31.23 -25.76 14.55
CA GLY A 17 30.34 -24.96 13.70
C GLY A 17 29.52 -23.92 14.50
N ALA A 18 29.00 -24.31 15.64
CA ALA A 18 28.25 -23.39 16.51
C ALA A 18 29.12 -22.26 17.06
N ILE A 19 30.34 -22.57 17.49
CA ILE A 19 31.33 -21.57 17.98
C ILE A 19 31.69 -20.59 16.86
N VAL A 20 31.95 -21.08 15.64
CA VAL A 20 32.27 -20.24 14.49
C VAL A 20 31.08 -19.30 14.15
N LEU A 21 29.86 -19.82 14.16
CA LEU A 21 28.64 -19.00 13.88
C LEU A 21 28.45 -17.92 14.94
N VAL A 22 28.62 -18.27 16.23
CA VAL A 22 28.51 -17.28 17.33
C VAL A 22 29.60 -16.22 17.24
N ALA A 23 30.86 -16.63 16.93
CA ALA A 23 31.94 -15.69 16.72
C ALA A 23 31.64 -14.77 15.53
N ALA A 24 31.25 -15.34 14.38
CA ALA A 24 30.91 -14.57 13.19
C ALA A 24 29.75 -13.59 13.46
N SER A 25 28.70 -14.00 14.16
CA SER A 25 27.56 -13.14 14.50
C SER A 25 27.97 -11.96 15.38
N LYS A 26 28.92 -12.14 16.30
CA LYS A 26 29.45 -11.05 17.14
C LYS A 26 30.35 -10.09 16.36
N PHE A 27 31.22 -10.62 15.47
CA PHE A 27 32.11 -9.79 14.67
C PHE A 27 31.36 -9.04 13.53
N MET A 28 30.26 -9.61 13.04
CA MET A 28 29.45 -9.02 11.97
C MET A 28 28.19 -8.31 12.50
N ALA A 29 28.01 -8.19 13.82
CA ALA A 29 26.93 -7.41 14.39
C ALA A 29 27.08 -5.95 13.97
N VAL A 30 26.17 -5.49 13.10
CA VAL A 30 26.04 -4.07 12.76
C VAL A 30 25.31 -3.42 13.94
N GLU A 31 25.96 -2.46 14.57
CA GLU A 31 25.28 -1.62 15.59
C GLU A 31 24.19 -0.82 14.89
N GLU A 32 22.93 -1.19 15.10
CA GLU A 32 21.80 -0.40 14.62
C GLU A 32 21.59 0.81 15.55
N ASP A 33 21.39 1.98 14.95
CA ASP A 33 21.13 3.21 15.70
C ASP A 33 19.83 3.01 16.52
N PRO A 34 19.83 3.22 17.84
CA PRO A 34 18.64 3.02 18.69
C PRO A 34 17.42 3.86 18.25
N ARG A 35 17.67 4.95 17.55
CA ARG A 35 16.60 5.78 16.97
C ARG A 35 15.75 5.04 15.92
N ILE A 36 16.31 4.01 15.25
CA ILE A 36 15.57 3.21 14.27
C ILE A 36 14.43 2.46 14.94
N GLU A 37 14.67 1.89 16.13
CA GLU A 37 13.64 1.21 16.91
C GLU A 37 12.56 2.20 17.40
N GLU A 38 12.97 3.36 17.91
CA GLU A 38 12.04 4.40 18.34
C GLU A 38 11.14 4.89 17.20
N VAL A 39 11.72 5.16 16.03
CA VAL A 39 10.97 5.55 14.82
C VAL A 39 10.04 4.42 14.37
N THR A 40 10.50 3.16 14.40
CA THR A 40 9.67 2.00 14.03
C THR A 40 8.44 1.88 14.94
N ASN A 41 8.59 2.11 16.24
CA ASN A 41 7.51 2.09 17.21
C ASN A 41 6.49 3.23 17.02
N CYS A 42 6.90 4.35 16.43
CA CYS A 42 6.01 5.45 16.07
C CYS A 42 5.18 5.18 14.80
N LEU A 43 5.59 4.20 13.99
CA LEU A 43 4.90 3.86 12.75
C LEU A 43 3.68 2.97 12.99
N ALA A 44 2.78 2.93 12.02
CA ALA A 44 1.53 2.16 12.14
C ALA A 44 1.71 0.62 12.17
N GLY A 45 2.91 0.09 11.93
CA GLY A 45 3.21 -1.35 11.94
C GLY A 45 2.53 -2.17 10.84
N ALA A 46 1.78 -1.54 9.94
CA ALA A 46 0.96 -2.23 8.95
C ALA A 46 1.76 -2.92 7.83
N ASN A 47 3.04 -2.59 7.67
CA ASN A 47 3.93 -3.09 6.60
C ASN A 47 3.24 -3.08 5.22
N CYS A 48 2.52 -1.99 4.92
CA CYS A 48 1.65 -1.90 3.73
C CYS A 48 2.41 -1.56 2.44
N GLY A 49 3.67 -1.10 2.54
CA GLY A 49 4.48 -0.68 1.39
C GLY A 49 4.06 0.65 0.75
N GLY A 50 3.04 1.34 1.27
CA GLY A 50 2.49 2.57 0.70
C GLY A 50 3.47 3.77 0.70
N CYS A 51 4.48 3.73 1.55
CA CYS A 51 5.56 4.72 1.58
C CYS A 51 6.67 4.47 0.52
N GLY A 52 6.59 3.34 -0.21
CA GLY A 52 7.60 2.91 -1.19
C GLY A 52 8.72 2.05 -0.64
N TYR A 53 8.67 1.65 0.64
CA TYR A 53 9.61 0.77 1.31
C TYR A 53 8.98 -0.60 1.56
N ALA A 54 9.81 -1.65 1.68
CA ALA A 54 9.33 -3.03 1.85
C ALA A 54 8.60 -3.23 3.18
N GLY A 55 8.97 -2.47 4.22
CA GLY A 55 8.34 -2.54 5.53
C GLY A 55 8.51 -1.27 6.36
N CYS A 56 7.89 -1.23 7.53
CA CYS A 56 8.00 -0.09 8.44
C CYS A 56 9.44 0.05 8.97
N ALA A 57 10.14 -1.05 9.22
CA ALA A 57 11.53 -1.04 9.67
C ALA A 57 12.47 -0.45 8.59
N ASP A 58 12.27 -0.81 7.31
CA ASP A 58 13.08 -0.27 6.21
C ASP A 58 12.86 1.23 6.04
N TYR A 59 11.62 1.69 6.19
CA TYR A 59 11.33 3.12 6.16
C TYR A 59 11.95 3.84 7.37
N ALA A 60 11.87 3.28 8.58
CA ALA A 60 12.50 3.85 9.76
C ALA A 60 14.02 3.97 9.58
N LYS A 61 14.65 2.94 9.03
CA LYS A 61 16.09 2.94 8.71
C LYS A 61 16.45 4.03 7.70
N ALA A 62 15.66 4.19 6.63
CA ALA A 62 15.84 5.24 5.64
C ALA A 62 15.64 6.66 6.23
N VAL A 63 14.72 6.83 7.16
CA VAL A 63 14.52 8.12 7.85
C VAL A 63 15.73 8.48 8.71
N VAL A 64 16.28 7.51 9.45
CA VAL A 64 17.40 7.75 10.37
C VAL A 64 18.72 7.88 9.63
N MET A 65 18.99 7.02 8.63
CA MET A 65 20.29 6.94 7.94
C MET A 65 20.39 7.87 6.74
N ASP A 66 19.29 7.95 5.94
CA ASP A 66 19.28 8.67 4.66
C ASP A 66 18.55 10.04 4.77
N GLY A 67 18.00 10.38 5.92
CA GLY A 67 17.28 11.65 6.13
C GLY A 67 16.01 11.80 5.28
N VAL A 68 15.34 10.69 5.00
CA VAL A 68 14.11 10.69 4.20
C VAL A 68 12.99 11.44 4.95
N PRO A 69 12.12 12.20 4.25
CA PRO A 69 11.00 12.91 4.86
C PRO A 69 10.14 12.04 5.77
N CYS A 70 9.76 12.57 6.94
CA CYS A 70 9.01 11.85 7.98
C CYS A 70 7.52 11.66 7.66
N ASP A 71 7.00 12.27 6.60
CA ASP A 71 5.58 12.35 6.22
C ASP A 71 5.10 11.28 5.23
N LYS A 72 5.97 10.34 4.83
CA LYS A 72 5.62 9.30 3.84
C LYS A 72 4.70 8.21 4.37
N CYS A 73 4.62 8.03 5.69
CA CYS A 73 3.76 7.00 6.28
C CYS A 73 2.29 7.44 6.26
N ALA A 74 1.54 7.08 5.20
CA ALA A 74 0.13 7.42 5.09
C ALA A 74 -0.75 6.82 6.21
N PRO A 75 -0.62 5.52 6.59
CA PRO A 75 -1.39 4.95 7.69
C PRO A 75 -1.10 5.55 9.06
N GLY A 76 0.14 6.01 9.28
CA GLY A 76 0.51 6.69 10.53
C GLY A 76 -0.02 8.11 10.62
N GLY A 77 -0.30 8.74 9.48
CA GLY A 77 -0.85 10.08 9.36
C GLY A 77 0.01 11.17 10.03
N PRO A 78 -0.60 12.32 10.34
CA PRO A 78 0.11 13.45 10.93
C PRO A 78 0.67 13.15 12.32
N LYS A 79 0.05 12.24 13.09
CA LYS A 79 0.53 11.86 14.42
C LYS A 79 1.88 11.15 14.37
N ALA A 80 2.02 10.16 13.49
CA ALA A 80 3.28 9.45 13.33
C ALA A 80 4.36 10.38 12.75
N ALA A 81 4.03 11.20 11.77
CA ALA A 81 4.96 12.18 11.20
C ALA A 81 5.49 13.16 12.25
N ALA A 82 4.63 13.68 13.11
CA ALA A 82 5.03 14.58 14.19
C ALA A 82 5.91 13.88 15.25
N ALA A 83 5.60 12.62 15.59
CA ALA A 83 6.39 11.83 16.53
C ALA A 83 7.80 11.56 15.97
N ILE A 84 7.89 11.15 14.70
CA ILE A 84 9.17 10.90 14.03
C ILE A 84 9.97 12.20 13.92
N ALA A 85 9.33 13.31 13.52
CA ALA A 85 9.98 14.60 13.43
C ALA A 85 10.57 15.06 14.79
N LYS A 86 9.88 14.76 15.89
CA LYS A 86 10.37 15.05 17.24
C LYS A 86 11.64 14.27 17.57
N ILE A 87 11.72 12.99 17.20
CA ILE A 87 12.90 12.14 17.38
C ILE A 87 14.06 12.64 16.52
N MET A 88 13.77 13.05 15.29
CA MET A 88 14.78 13.53 14.33
C MET A 88 15.14 15.01 14.48
N GLY A 89 14.50 15.75 15.44
CA GLY A 89 14.74 17.18 15.67
C GLY A 89 14.24 18.11 14.56
N GLY A 90 13.27 17.65 13.74
CA GLY A 90 12.68 18.38 12.63
C GLY A 90 11.22 18.78 12.85
N THR A 91 10.65 19.48 11.88
CA THR A 91 9.20 19.76 11.81
C THR A 91 8.59 18.97 10.65
N ALA A 92 7.53 18.22 10.90
CA ALA A 92 6.77 17.52 9.86
C ALA A 92 5.34 18.07 9.82
N SER A 93 4.88 18.46 8.63
CA SER A 93 3.48 18.76 8.37
C SER A 93 2.91 17.70 7.43
N ALA A 94 2.33 16.64 7.98
CA ALA A 94 1.64 15.64 7.19
C ALA A 94 0.17 16.03 7.02
N VAL A 95 -0.31 16.01 5.79
CA VAL A 95 -1.72 16.22 5.45
C VAL A 95 -2.42 14.86 5.40
N GLU A 96 -3.61 14.76 5.97
CA GLU A 96 -4.44 13.56 5.83
C GLU A 96 -4.74 13.31 4.35
N LYS A 97 -4.38 12.10 3.89
CA LYS A 97 -4.63 11.65 2.52
C LYS A 97 -5.75 10.62 2.53
N LYS A 98 -6.71 10.75 1.64
CA LYS A 98 -7.83 9.81 1.49
C LYS A 98 -7.97 9.39 0.03
N ALA A 99 -8.36 8.15 -0.22
CA ALA A 99 -8.67 7.72 -1.57
C ALA A 99 -10.06 8.25 -1.99
N VAL A 100 -10.15 8.72 -3.22
CA VAL A 100 -11.39 9.19 -3.84
C VAL A 100 -11.58 8.49 -5.17
N VAL A 101 -12.77 7.92 -5.40
CA VAL A 101 -13.14 7.29 -6.66
C VAL A 101 -13.81 8.33 -7.55
N GLN A 102 -13.25 8.56 -8.73
CA GLN A 102 -13.71 9.56 -9.69
C GLN A 102 -14.78 9.03 -10.66
N CYS A 103 -15.33 7.85 -10.40
CA CYS A 103 -16.33 7.22 -11.23
C CYS A 103 -17.62 7.04 -10.45
N GLN A 104 -18.76 7.42 -11.05
CA GLN A 104 -20.11 7.12 -10.55
C GLN A 104 -20.92 6.26 -11.53
N GLY A 105 -20.25 5.64 -12.52
CA GLY A 105 -20.87 4.76 -13.49
C GLY A 105 -21.34 3.43 -12.87
N ASN A 106 -22.38 3.49 -12.03
CA ASN A 106 -23.10 2.35 -11.50
C ASN A 106 -23.93 1.66 -12.60
N SER A 107 -24.68 0.63 -12.26
CA SER A 107 -25.54 -0.11 -13.20
C SER A 107 -26.70 0.73 -13.78
N GLU A 108 -27.09 1.80 -13.11
CA GLU A 108 -28.11 2.75 -13.60
C GLU A 108 -27.57 3.68 -14.69
N HIS A 109 -26.39 4.27 -14.44
CA HIS A 109 -25.81 5.31 -15.29
C HIS A 109 -24.90 4.76 -16.40
N CYS A 110 -24.37 3.55 -16.22
CA CYS A 110 -23.44 2.96 -17.17
C CYS A 110 -23.75 1.47 -17.37
N LYS A 111 -24.56 1.19 -18.38
CA LYS A 111 -24.97 -0.17 -18.71
C LYS A 111 -23.78 -1.00 -19.24
N PRO A 112 -23.80 -2.33 -19.06
CA PRO A 112 -22.81 -3.19 -19.68
C PRO A 112 -22.99 -3.16 -21.23
N ALA A 113 -21.88 -3.03 -21.94
CA ALA A 113 -21.84 -3.09 -23.40
C ALA A 113 -21.84 -4.55 -23.90
N TYR A 114 -21.30 -5.47 -23.12
CA TYR A 114 -21.25 -6.89 -23.38
C TYR A 114 -21.14 -7.71 -22.08
N ASP A 115 -21.48 -8.99 -22.16
CA ASP A 115 -21.35 -9.94 -21.05
C ASP A 115 -19.92 -10.48 -21.00
N TYR A 116 -19.16 -10.09 -19.99
CA TYR A 116 -17.75 -10.49 -19.80
C TYR A 116 -17.65 -11.84 -19.10
N LYS A 117 -17.15 -12.86 -19.82
CA LYS A 117 -16.93 -14.24 -19.32
C LYS A 117 -15.45 -14.61 -19.19
N GLY A 118 -14.56 -13.65 -19.02
CA GLY A 118 -13.12 -13.89 -18.90
C GLY A 118 -12.64 -13.97 -17.44
N ILE A 119 -11.33 -13.80 -17.26
CA ILE A 119 -10.67 -13.78 -15.95
C ILE A 119 -11.23 -12.64 -15.12
N GLN A 120 -11.72 -12.94 -13.92
CA GLN A 120 -12.40 -11.99 -13.03
C GLN A 120 -11.41 -11.05 -12.33
N THR A 121 -10.68 -10.25 -13.13
CA THR A 121 -9.80 -9.17 -12.70
C THR A 121 -10.06 -7.92 -13.52
N CYS A 122 -9.93 -6.75 -12.86
CA CYS A 122 -10.10 -5.47 -13.56
C CYS A 122 -9.06 -5.29 -14.68
N ALA A 123 -7.84 -5.78 -14.46
CA ALA A 123 -6.77 -5.69 -15.46
C ALA A 123 -7.12 -6.48 -16.74
N ALA A 124 -7.54 -7.74 -16.61
CA ALA A 124 -7.91 -8.57 -17.74
C ALA A 124 -9.14 -8.03 -18.48
N ALA A 125 -10.17 -7.62 -17.75
CA ALA A 125 -11.36 -7.06 -18.37
C ALA A 125 -11.11 -5.69 -19.04
N ALA A 126 -10.25 -4.86 -18.48
CA ALA A 126 -9.88 -3.58 -19.08
C ALA A 126 -9.06 -3.72 -20.38
N ALA A 127 -8.31 -4.82 -20.54
CA ALA A 127 -7.58 -5.12 -21.77
C ALA A 127 -8.51 -5.42 -22.97
N LEU A 128 -9.75 -5.83 -22.72
CA LEU A 128 -10.75 -6.07 -23.75
C LEU A 128 -11.62 -4.82 -23.94
N TYR A 129 -11.37 -4.10 -25.03
CA TYR A 129 -12.13 -2.89 -25.44
C TYR A 129 -12.33 -1.85 -24.34
N GLY A 130 -11.42 -1.80 -23.36
CA GLY A 130 -11.53 -0.86 -22.23
C GLY A 130 -12.48 -1.31 -21.11
N GLY A 131 -13.02 -2.51 -21.15
CA GLY A 131 -13.90 -3.08 -20.12
C GLY A 131 -15.35 -3.26 -20.57
N PRO A 132 -16.15 -3.99 -19.78
CA PRO A 132 -17.49 -4.43 -20.19
C PRO A 132 -18.56 -3.33 -20.13
N LYS A 133 -18.26 -2.13 -19.69
CA LYS A 133 -19.20 -1.02 -19.59
C LYS A 133 -19.18 -0.13 -20.84
N THR A 134 -20.29 0.54 -21.13
CA THR A 134 -20.40 1.46 -22.28
C THR A 134 -19.41 2.60 -22.21
N CYS A 135 -19.10 3.10 -21.01
CA CYS A 135 -18.03 4.08 -20.82
C CYS A 135 -16.68 3.40 -20.69
N SER A 136 -15.77 3.65 -21.65
CA SER A 136 -14.42 3.07 -21.65
C SER A 136 -13.55 3.56 -20.48
N PHE A 137 -13.91 4.65 -19.81
CA PHE A 137 -13.21 5.16 -18.62
C PHE A 137 -13.83 4.70 -17.31
N ALA A 138 -14.98 4.02 -17.33
CA ALA A 138 -15.69 3.61 -16.13
C ALA A 138 -14.89 2.61 -15.29
N CYS A 139 -15.18 2.61 -13.97
CA CYS A 139 -14.76 1.55 -13.08
C CYS A 139 -15.27 0.20 -13.59
N VAL A 140 -14.39 -0.78 -13.75
CA VAL A 140 -14.73 -2.12 -14.22
C VAL A 140 -15.63 -2.87 -13.22
N GLY A 141 -15.42 -2.65 -11.91
CA GLY A 141 -16.27 -3.21 -10.86
C GLY A 141 -15.93 -4.63 -10.42
N LEU A 142 -14.79 -5.22 -10.85
CA LEU A 142 -14.39 -6.58 -10.49
C LEU A 142 -13.57 -6.69 -9.18
N GLY A 143 -13.30 -5.57 -8.49
CA GLY A 143 -12.81 -5.59 -7.12
C GLY A 143 -11.32 -5.84 -6.92
N ASP A 144 -10.43 -5.63 -7.90
CA ASP A 144 -8.99 -5.76 -7.65
C ASP A 144 -8.51 -4.78 -6.56
N CYS A 145 -9.12 -3.60 -6.48
CA CYS A 145 -8.83 -2.62 -5.43
C CYS A 145 -9.24 -3.08 -4.03
N THR A 146 -10.30 -3.90 -3.90
CA THR A 146 -10.72 -4.43 -2.60
C THR A 146 -9.75 -5.47 -2.08
N LYS A 147 -9.21 -6.31 -2.97
CA LYS A 147 -8.25 -7.39 -2.62
C LYS A 147 -6.93 -6.85 -2.05
N VAL A 148 -6.49 -5.67 -2.49
CA VAL A 148 -5.23 -5.06 -2.03
C VAL A 148 -5.40 -4.14 -0.82
N CYS A 149 -6.65 -3.84 -0.41
CA CYS A 149 -6.90 -2.96 0.72
C CYS A 149 -6.75 -3.70 2.04
N LYS A 150 -5.68 -3.43 2.78
CA LYS A 150 -5.43 -4.03 4.11
C LYS A 150 -6.33 -3.44 5.21
N PHE A 151 -7.01 -2.34 4.94
CA PHE A 151 -7.82 -1.59 5.91
C PHE A 151 -9.32 -1.79 5.72
N ASP A 152 -9.71 -2.66 4.80
CA ASP A 152 -11.12 -2.90 4.46
C ASP A 152 -11.92 -1.61 4.22
N ALA A 153 -11.27 -0.64 3.55
CA ALA A 153 -11.79 0.70 3.33
C ALA A 153 -12.40 0.91 1.94
N ILE A 154 -12.39 -0.10 1.07
CA ILE A 154 -12.92 0.03 -0.29
C ILE A 154 -13.73 -1.21 -0.68
N HIS A 155 -14.94 -0.99 -1.15
CA HIS A 155 -15.90 -2.04 -1.53
C HIS A 155 -16.48 -1.76 -2.90
N ILE A 156 -16.99 -2.80 -3.56
CA ILE A 156 -17.75 -2.65 -4.81
C ILE A 156 -19.25 -2.58 -4.45
N VAL A 157 -19.87 -1.49 -4.84
CA VAL A 157 -21.31 -1.25 -4.66
C VAL A 157 -21.88 -0.86 -6.02
N ASP A 158 -22.90 -1.57 -6.48
CA ASP A 158 -23.55 -1.37 -7.78
C ASP A 158 -22.55 -1.33 -8.96
N GLY A 159 -21.52 -2.19 -8.91
CA GLY A 159 -20.50 -2.27 -9.96
C GLY A 159 -19.49 -1.12 -9.98
N VAL A 160 -19.43 -0.29 -8.94
CA VAL A 160 -18.43 0.79 -8.79
C VAL A 160 -17.75 0.69 -7.44
N ALA A 161 -16.46 1.00 -7.40
CA ALA A 161 -15.72 1.09 -6.15
C ALA A 161 -16.21 2.28 -5.33
N LYS A 162 -16.51 2.05 -4.04
CA LYS A 162 -16.78 3.09 -3.04
C LYS A 162 -15.78 3.00 -1.91
N VAL A 163 -15.31 4.15 -1.43
CA VAL A 163 -14.33 4.25 -0.34
C VAL A 163 -15.02 4.72 0.93
N ASP A 164 -14.81 3.96 2.00
CA ASP A 164 -15.12 4.39 3.36
C ASP A 164 -14.00 5.34 3.82
N LYS A 165 -14.33 6.61 3.97
CA LYS A 165 -13.37 7.65 4.34
C LYS A 165 -12.86 7.51 5.77
N ASP A 166 -13.63 6.89 6.65
CA ASP A 166 -13.25 6.74 8.07
C ASP A 166 -12.20 5.65 8.25
N LYS A 167 -12.29 4.58 7.45
CA LYS A 167 -11.32 3.48 7.43
C LYS A 167 -10.12 3.76 6.51
N CYS A 168 -10.27 4.67 5.54
CA CYS A 168 -9.23 4.91 4.54
C CYS A 168 -8.04 5.66 5.12
N THR A 169 -6.85 5.10 4.98
CA THR A 169 -5.57 5.69 5.41
C THR A 169 -4.82 6.40 4.29
N GLY A 170 -5.33 6.42 3.06
CA GLY A 170 -4.67 7.06 1.92
C GLY A 170 -3.39 6.40 1.43
N CYS A 171 -3.18 5.11 1.71
CA CYS A 171 -1.94 4.39 1.37
C CYS A 171 -1.65 4.24 -0.13
N GLY A 172 -2.64 4.44 -1.00
CA GLY A 172 -2.46 4.43 -2.46
C GLY A 172 -2.50 3.05 -3.12
N ALA A 173 -2.55 1.95 -2.39
CA ALA A 173 -2.52 0.60 -2.97
C ALA A 173 -3.66 0.38 -4.00
N CYS A 174 -4.87 0.84 -3.68
CA CYS A 174 -6.03 0.76 -4.58
C CYS A 174 -5.87 1.62 -5.85
N ALA A 175 -5.21 2.78 -5.75
CA ALA A 175 -4.94 3.64 -6.91
C ALA A 175 -3.91 3.01 -7.85
N ASN A 176 -2.88 2.36 -7.28
CA ASN A 176 -1.82 1.71 -8.04
C ASN A 176 -2.32 0.49 -8.82
N ILE A 177 -3.15 -0.35 -8.21
CA ILE A 177 -3.68 -1.57 -8.85
C ILE A 177 -4.77 -1.26 -9.90
N CYS A 178 -5.39 -0.08 -9.86
CA CYS A 178 -6.49 0.25 -10.75
C CYS A 178 -6.02 0.45 -12.19
N PRO A 179 -6.41 -0.40 -13.15
CA PRO A 179 -6.00 -0.27 -14.55
C PRO A 179 -6.61 0.98 -15.21
N LYS A 180 -7.78 1.42 -14.73
CA LYS A 180 -8.49 2.61 -15.21
C LYS A 180 -8.05 3.92 -14.57
N LYS A 181 -7.22 3.86 -13.51
CA LYS A 181 -6.76 5.04 -12.77
C LYS A 181 -7.89 5.96 -12.28
N VAL A 182 -9.06 5.38 -12.01
CA VAL A 182 -10.24 6.11 -11.50
C VAL A 182 -10.17 6.40 -9.99
N ILE A 183 -9.17 5.90 -9.30
CA ILE A 183 -8.95 6.12 -7.87
C ILE A 183 -7.77 7.09 -7.73
N MET A 184 -8.02 8.22 -7.09
CA MET A 184 -6.99 9.20 -6.77
C MET A 184 -6.80 9.31 -5.26
N ILE A 185 -5.61 9.71 -4.85
CA ILE A 185 -5.32 10.06 -3.46
C ILE A 185 -5.45 11.57 -3.33
N ASP A 186 -6.44 12.00 -2.58
CA ASP A 186 -6.68 13.41 -2.28
C ASP A 186 -6.01 13.79 -0.95
N ALA A 187 -5.29 14.87 -0.98
CA ALA A 187 -4.61 15.46 0.18
C ALA A 187 -5.40 16.63 0.79
N GLY A 188 -6.73 16.67 0.58
CA GLY A 188 -7.59 17.71 1.18
C GLY A 188 -7.56 19.06 0.46
N GLY A 189 -7.13 19.10 -0.79
CA GLY A 189 -7.18 20.31 -1.62
C GLY A 189 -8.58 20.63 -2.17
N PRO A 190 -8.82 21.86 -2.70
CA PRO A 190 -10.12 22.33 -3.19
C PRO A 190 -10.56 21.71 -4.53
N ARG A 191 -9.94 20.62 -4.96
CA ARG A 191 -10.32 19.95 -6.21
C ARG A 191 -11.64 19.24 -6.02
N LYS A 192 -12.66 19.72 -6.71
CA LYS A 192 -13.90 18.96 -6.89
C LYS A 192 -13.56 17.70 -7.68
N PRO A 193 -13.88 16.50 -7.20
CA PRO A 193 -13.72 15.30 -7.99
C PRO A 193 -14.55 15.42 -9.26
N VAL A 194 -13.96 15.19 -10.40
CA VAL A 194 -14.68 15.06 -11.67
C VAL A 194 -15.47 13.77 -11.59
N VAL A 195 -16.77 13.90 -11.43
CA VAL A 195 -17.65 12.83 -11.00
C VAL A 195 -18.03 11.88 -12.14
N CYS A 196 -18.11 12.35 -13.37
CA CYS A 196 -18.30 11.53 -14.57
C CYS A 196 -18.08 12.38 -15.83
N LEU A 197 -17.24 11.91 -16.76
CA LEU A 197 -17.04 12.59 -18.03
C LEU A 197 -18.27 12.51 -18.96
N LEU A 198 -19.09 11.45 -18.83
CA LEU A 198 -20.35 11.34 -19.58
C LEU A 198 -21.44 12.28 -19.06
N TYR A 199 -21.42 12.59 -17.77
CA TYR A 199 -22.42 13.49 -17.17
C TYR A 199 -22.13 14.96 -17.45
N THR A 200 -20.88 15.30 -17.79
CA THR A 200 -20.49 16.67 -18.14
C THR A 200 -20.64 16.98 -19.64
N SER A 201 -20.68 15.95 -20.50
CA SER A 201 -20.91 16.15 -21.93
C SER A 201 -22.36 16.43 -22.26
N ASP A 202 -23.29 15.79 -21.54
CA ASP A 202 -24.73 15.99 -21.76
C ASP A 202 -25.23 17.37 -21.23
N ALA A 203 -24.47 17.99 -20.31
CA ALA A 203 -24.79 19.31 -19.79
C ALA A 203 -24.22 20.47 -20.63
N ALA A 204 -23.50 20.19 -21.70
CA ALA A 204 -22.92 21.19 -22.61
C ALA A 204 -23.77 21.37 -23.89
N ASP A 205 -24.79 20.52 -24.10
CA ASP A 205 -25.67 20.55 -25.26
C ASP A 205 -27.07 21.13 -24.94
N GLU A 206 -27.29 21.68 -23.74
CA GLU A 206 -28.40 22.52 -23.36
C GLU A 206 -27.94 24.03 -23.22
#